data_a8cd25079b57fd57c112970695460e3e
#
_entry.id   a8cd25079b57fd57c112970695460e3e
#
_cell.length_a   1.000
_cell.length_b   1.000
_cell.length_c   1.000
_cell.angle_alpha   90.00
_cell.angle_beta   90.00
_cell.angle_gamma   90.00
#
_symmetry.space_group_name_H-M   'P 1'
#
loop_
_entity.id
_entity.type
_entity.pdbx_description
1 polymer ?
#
loop_
_entity_poly.entity_id
_entity_poly.type
_entity_poly.pdbx_seq_one_letter_code
_entity_poly.pdbx_strand_id
1 'polypeptide(L)'
;GKFSTDNINASNISAHIIINRITNDSLNIKVKRIALEEHCGLKLKSLSLSAVASHTKAKIEDFKLELPSTLIQIPSIQASYKMNSGQIEMPTLQFEGSINAPRVTPSDFAVFAPVLHRLNMRFALNTQFSGTGSSLTINKMGINTTDGNILLAANGGIKDYPSNPTWYANIEQLK
;
A
#
# COMPACT_ATOMS: atom_id res chain seq x y z
N GLY A 1 21.31 -2.88 9.30
CA GLY A 1 20.68 -2.21 10.44
C GLY A 1 19.23 -2.62 10.52
N LYS A 2 18.73 -2.95 11.70
CA LYS A 2 17.31 -3.15 11.91
C LYS A 2 16.66 -1.78 11.92
N PHE A 3 15.61 -1.60 11.15
CA PHE A 3 14.75 -0.42 11.25
C PHE A 3 14.12 -0.41 12.65
N SER A 4 14.42 0.60 13.45
CA SER A 4 13.80 0.81 14.76
C SER A 4 12.90 2.03 14.68
N THR A 5 11.64 1.87 15.04
CA THR A 5 10.68 2.96 15.14
C THR A 5 10.95 3.89 16.32
N ASP A 6 11.84 3.50 17.23
CA ASP A 6 12.09 4.19 18.50
C ASP A 6 12.97 5.45 18.34
N ASN A 7 13.58 5.64 17.17
CA ASN A 7 14.47 6.77 16.87
C ASN A 7 14.15 7.39 15.49
N ILE A 8 12.90 7.65 15.20
CA ILE A 8 12.52 8.44 14.02
C ILE A 8 12.81 9.91 14.31
N ASN A 9 13.84 10.45 13.68
CA ASN A 9 14.19 11.86 13.75
C ASN A 9 13.80 12.55 12.45
N ALA A 10 12.53 12.95 12.36
CA ALA A 10 11.98 13.61 11.20
C ALA A 10 12.21 15.11 11.27
N SER A 11 12.78 15.67 10.20
CA SER A 11 12.93 17.10 9.97
C SER A 11 11.99 17.57 8.85
N ASN A 12 11.72 18.87 8.78
CA ASN A 12 10.90 19.47 7.71
C ASN A 12 9.51 18.83 7.55
N ILE A 13 8.83 18.55 8.67
CA ILE A 13 7.49 17.98 8.65
C ILE A 13 6.48 19.05 8.23
N SER A 14 5.72 18.76 7.17
CA SER A 14 4.58 19.56 6.74
C SER A 14 3.35 18.65 6.64
N ALA A 15 2.28 18.98 7.36
CA ALA A 15 1.05 18.20 7.33
C ALA A 15 -0.17 19.12 7.19
N HIS A 16 -1.07 18.76 6.26
CA HIS A 16 -2.38 19.37 6.10
C HIS A 16 -3.45 18.29 6.12
N ILE A 17 -4.11 18.16 7.26
CA ILE A 17 -5.12 17.12 7.52
C ILE A 17 -6.44 17.82 7.84
N ILE A 18 -7.52 17.38 7.21
CA ILE A 18 -8.88 17.81 7.51
C ILE A 18 -9.60 16.63 8.15
N ILE A 19 -10.12 16.85 9.33
CA ILE A 19 -10.95 15.90 10.04
C ILE A 19 -12.39 16.37 9.90
N ASN A 20 -13.16 15.69 9.06
CA ASN A 20 -14.57 16.04 8.85
C ASN A 20 -15.47 15.44 9.94
N ARG A 21 -15.12 14.25 10.43
CA ARG A 21 -15.87 13.55 11.46
C ARG A 21 -15.00 12.53 12.19
N ILE A 22 -15.05 12.53 13.50
CA ILE A 22 -14.59 11.45 14.37
C ILE A 22 -15.66 11.23 15.42
N THR A 23 -16.27 10.07 15.42
CA THR A 23 -17.21 9.60 16.44
C THR A 23 -16.87 8.15 16.78
N ASN A 24 -17.51 7.59 17.81
CA ASN A 24 -17.34 6.17 18.12
C ASN A 24 -17.74 5.25 16.94
N ASP A 25 -18.59 5.75 16.04
CA ASP A 25 -19.24 4.96 14.98
C ASP A 25 -18.74 5.31 13.58
N SER A 26 -17.99 6.39 13.42
CA SER A 26 -17.55 6.82 12.10
C SER A 26 -16.32 7.69 12.13
N LEU A 27 -15.47 7.49 11.13
CA LEU A 27 -14.28 8.27 10.83
C LEU A 27 -14.41 8.85 9.42
N ASN A 28 -14.12 10.13 9.26
CA ASN A 28 -13.97 10.76 7.94
C ASN A 28 -12.81 11.75 8.01
N ILE A 29 -11.71 11.39 7.38
CA ILE A 29 -10.49 12.20 7.34
C ILE A 29 -10.05 12.41 5.89
N LYS A 30 -9.52 13.59 5.63
CA LYS A 30 -8.83 13.92 4.38
C LYS A 30 -7.42 14.42 4.67
N VAL A 31 -6.45 13.66 4.27
CA VAL A 31 -5.05 14.09 4.26
C VAL A 31 -4.78 14.74 2.92
N LYS A 32 -4.65 16.06 2.90
CA LYS A 32 -4.35 16.80 1.67
C LYS A 32 -2.88 16.68 1.32
N ARG A 33 -2.01 16.73 2.32
CA ARG A 33 -0.58 16.57 2.13
C ARG A 33 0.09 16.24 3.46
N ILE A 34 1.00 15.28 3.42
CA ILE A 34 2.06 15.09 4.40
C ILE A 34 3.36 15.03 3.62
N ALA A 35 4.38 15.76 4.06
CA ALA A 35 5.74 15.70 3.56
C ALA A 35 6.70 15.68 4.73
N LEU A 36 7.78 14.93 4.63
CA LEU A 36 8.82 14.87 5.65
C LEU A 36 10.16 14.43 5.04
N GLU A 37 11.23 14.85 5.66
CA GLU A 37 12.57 14.31 5.45
C GLU A 37 13.03 13.70 6.76
N GLU A 38 13.53 12.48 6.68
CA GLU A 38 14.00 11.74 7.83
C GLU A 38 15.52 11.56 7.74
N HIS A 39 16.20 11.61 8.89
CA HIS A 39 17.67 11.60 8.96
C HIS A 39 18.30 10.31 8.42
N CYS A 40 17.56 9.20 8.41
CA CYS A 40 18.00 7.93 7.78
C CYS A 40 17.98 7.95 6.24
N GLY A 41 17.52 9.06 5.63
CA GLY A 41 17.47 9.25 4.17
C GLY A 41 16.11 9.00 3.53
N LEU A 42 15.05 8.73 4.30
CA LEU A 42 13.69 8.68 3.77
C LEU A 42 13.21 10.09 3.43
N LYS A 43 12.87 10.32 2.18
CA LYS A 43 12.29 11.57 1.70
C LYS A 43 10.87 11.34 1.20
N LEU A 44 9.89 11.73 1.98
CA LEU A 44 8.49 11.74 1.58
C LEU A 44 8.17 13.12 1.00
N LYS A 45 8.04 13.20 -0.33
CA LYS A 45 7.66 14.46 -1.00
C LYS A 45 6.21 14.81 -0.77
N SER A 46 5.34 13.79 -0.82
CA SER A 46 3.92 13.99 -0.65
C SER A 46 3.21 12.67 -0.33
N LEU A 47 2.32 12.70 0.63
CA LEU A 47 1.31 11.69 0.88
C LEU A 47 -0.05 12.39 0.96
N SER A 48 -1.03 11.90 0.21
CA SER A 48 -2.42 12.35 0.30
C SER A 48 -3.37 11.17 0.24
N LEU A 49 -4.52 11.28 0.88
CA LEU A 49 -5.60 10.28 0.83
C LEU A 49 -6.90 10.86 1.40
N SER A 50 -8.00 10.21 1.10
CA SER A 50 -9.28 10.35 1.81
C SER A 50 -9.63 9.00 2.44
N ALA A 51 -10.06 9.00 3.70
CA ALA A 51 -10.45 7.78 4.41
C ALA A 51 -11.78 7.96 5.11
N VAL A 52 -12.67 7.00 4.92
CA VAL A 52 -13.96 6.91 5.59
C VAL A 52 -14.09 5.52 6.19
N ALA A 53 -14.52 5.44 7.44
CA ALA A 53 -14.79 4.17 8.09
C ALA A 53 -16.07 4.25 8.95
N SER A 54 -16.72 3.10 9.10
CA SER A 54 -17.89 2.89 9.95
C SER A 54 -17.78 1.53 10.64
N HIS A 55 -18.81 1.10 11.37
CA HIS A 55 -18.86 -0.22 11.99
C HIS A 55 -18.83 -1.41 11.01
N THR A 56 -19.13 -1.18 9.74
CA THR A 56 -19.29 -2.28 8.77
C THR A 56 -18.49 -2.11 7.51
N LYS A 57 -17.94 -0.93 7.26
CA LYS A 57 -17.24 -0.61 6.01
C LYS A 57 -16.11 0.37 6.27
N ALA A 58 -15.03 0.21 5.51
CA ALA A 58 -13.96 1.20 5.40
C ALA A 58 -13.64 1.43 3.93
N LYS A 59 -13.27 2.67 3.60
CA LYS A 59 -12.84 3.05 2.25
C LYS A 59 -11.68 4.02 2.33
N ILE A 60 -10.66 3.78 1.53
CA ILE A 60 -9.58 4.74 1.25
C ILE A 60 -9.69 5.10 -0.22
N GLU A 61 -9.65 6.38 -0.52
CA GLU A 61 -9.72 6.91 -1.89
C GLU A 61 -8.58 7.90 -2.13
N ASP A 62 -8.20 8.04 -3.39
CA ASP A 62 -7.23 9.03 -3.85
C ASP A 62 -5.89 8.98 -3.10
N PHE A 63 -5.50 7.78 -2.65
CA PHE A 63 -4.19 7.62 -2.04
C PHE A 63 -3.11 7.89 -3.08
N LYS A 64 -2.21 8.80 -2.75
CA LYS A 64 -1.05 9.12 -3.55
C LYS A 64 0.18 9.24 -2.65
N LEU A 65 1.18 8.43 -2.95
CA LEU A 65 2.49 8.48 -2.30
C LEU A 65 3.54 8.89 -3.33
N GLU A 66 4.28 9.94 -3.03
CA GLU A 66 5.35 10.44 -3.88
C GLU A 66 6.66 10.49 -3.08
N LEU A 67 7.63 9.70 -3.52
CA LEU A 67 9.01 9.69 -3.07
C LEU A 67 9.90 10.33 -4.17
N PRO A 68 11.22 10.49 -4.00
CA PRO A 68 12.07 11.15 -4.97
C PRO A 68 11.93 10.62 -6.41
N SER A 69 11.83 9.32 -6.58
CA SER A 69 11.77 8.65 -7.89
C SER A 69 10.59 7.69 -8.04
N THR A 70 9.74 7.56 -7.02
CA THR A 70 8.59 6.65 -6.97
C THR A 70 7.29 7.41 -6.88
N LEU A 71 6.28 6.95 -7.61
CA LEU A 71 4.90 7.41 -7.50
C LEU A 71 3.99 6.19 -7.41
N ILE A 72 3.24 6.09 -6.31
CA ILE A 72 2.22 5.05 -6.09
C ILE A 72 0.87 5.74 -5.94
N GLN A 73 -0.11 5.25 -6.66
CA GLN A 73 -1.48 5.70 -6.61
C GLN A 73 -2.39 4.50 -6.31
N ILE A 74 -3.31 4.69 -5.38
CA ILE A 74 -4.35 3.73 -5.07
C ILE A 74 -5.68 4.47 -5.24
N PRO A 75 -6.37 4.27 -6.37
CA PRO A 75 -7.63 4.94 -6.63
C PRO A 75 -8.66 4.66 -5.56
N SER A 76 -8.79 3.40 -5.15
CA SER A 76 -9.69 2.98 -4.09
C SER A 76 -9.25 1.66 -3.48
N ILE A 77 -9.34 1.56 -2.16
CA ILE A 77 -9.42 0.32 -1.40
C ILE A 77 -10.71 0.38 -0.61
N GLN A 78 -11.50 -0.67 -0.65
CA GLN A 78 -12.71 -0.80 0.15
C GLN A 78 -12.72 -2.13 0.92
N ALA A 79 -13.29 -2.08 2.09
CA ALA A 79 -13.46 -3.23 2.95
C ALA A 79 -14.85 -3.25 3.56
N SER A 80 -15.39 -4.44 3.75
CA SER A 80 -16.59 -4.71 4.53
C SER A 80 -16.28 -5.74 5.62
N TYR A 81 -16.88 -5.56 6.79
CA TYR A 81 -16.61 -6.39 7.96
C TYR A 81 -17.74 -6.25 8.98
N LYS A 82 -17.76 -7.17 9.96
CA LYS A 82 -18.55 -7.01 11.19
C LYS A 82 -17.61 -6.69 12.34
N MET A 83 -18.10 -5.92 13.28
CA MET A 83 -17.40 -5.64 14.53
C MET A 83 -18.09 -6.33 15.69
N ASN A 84 -17.28 -6.86 16.59
CA ASN A 84 -17.73 -7.41 17.86
C ASN A 84 -16.82 -6.85 18.97
N SER A 85 -17.43 -6.24 19.99
CA SER A 85 -16.71 -5.65 21.13
C SER A 85 -15.57 -4.70 20.73
N GLY A 86 -15.77 -3.90 19.64
CA GLY A 86 -14.77 -2.94 19.15
C GLY A 86 -13.66 -3.55 18.30
N GLN A 87 -13.73 -4.83 17.97
CA GLN A 87 -12.76 -5.53 17.11
C GLN A 87 -13.42 -6.04 15.83
N ILE A 88 -12.66 -6.05 14.74
CA ILE A 88 -13.13 -6.63 13.48
C ILE A 88 -13.16 -8.16 13.61
N GLU A 89 -14.30 -8.75 13.29
CA GLU A 89 -14.44 -10.20 13.16
C GLU A 89 -13.75 -10.65 11.86
N MET A 90 -12.50 -11.11 11.95
CA MET A 90 -11.66 -11.47 10.80
C MET A 90 -12.35 -12.41 9.79
N PRO A 91 -13.16 -13.41 10.18
CA PRO A 91 -13.88 -14.25 9.21
C PRO A 91 -14.88 -13.48 8.34
N THR A 92 -15.31 -12.29 8.76
CA THR A 92 -16.27 -11.47 8.02
C THR A 92 -15.61 -10.42 7.16
N LEU A 93 -14.30 -10.22 7.31
CA LEU A 93 -13.54 -9.23 6.54
C LEU A 93 -13.49 -9.63 5.08
N GLN A 94 -13.89 -8.72 4.23
CA GLN A 94 -13.70 -8.76 2.77
C GLN A 94 -13.11 -7.42 2.34
N PHE A 95 -12.16 -7.46 1.43
CA PHE A 95 -11.55 -6.24 0.90
C PHE A 95 -11.18 -6.41 -0.57
N GLU A 96 -11.13 -5.29 -1.27
CA GLU A 96 -10.66 -5.22 -2.64
C GLU A 96 -10.03 -3.86 -2.93
N GLY A 97 -9.20 -3.80 -3.94
CA GLY A 97 -8.56 -2.58 -4.35
C GLY A 97 -7.69 -2.74 -5.59
N SER A 98 -7.09 -1.61 -5.98
CA SER A 98 -6.12 -1.60 -7.07
C SER A 98 -4.98 -0.64 -6.75
N ILE A 99 -3.78 -0.98 -7.24
CA ILE A 99 -2.59 -0.14 -7.17
C ILE A 99 -2.17 0.19 -8.58
N ASN A 100 -1.92 1.48 -8.81
CA ASN A 100 -1.29 1.99 -10.02
C ASN A 100 -0.02 2.72 -9.59
N ALA A 101 1.12 2.14 -9.90
CA ALA A 101 2.41 2.76 -9.64
C ALA A 101 3.14 2.96 -10.98
N PRO A 102 2.95 4.12 -11.63
CA PRO A 102 3.51 4.38 -12.96
C PRO A 102 5.04 4.43 -12.96
N ARG A 103 5.64 4.62 -11.80
CA ARG A 103 7.08 4.51 -11.59
C ARG A 103 7.40 4.07 -10.16
N VAL A 104 8.21 3.05 -10.07
CA VAL A 104 8.77 2.55 -8.83
C VAL A 104 10.27 2.43 -9.01
N THR A 105 11.02 3.01 -8.10
CA THR A 105 12.47 2.89 -8.03
C THR A 105 12.83 2.23 -6.70
N PRO A 106 13.33 1.00 -6.70
CA PRO A 106 13.60 0.24 -5.46
C PRO A 106 14.49 0.98 -4.46
N SER A 107 15.45 1.78 -4.94
CA SER A 107 16.34 2.54 -4.06
C SER A 107 15.62 3.56 -3.15
N ASP A 108 14.42 4.03 -3.50
CA ASP A 108 13.64 4.89 -2.63
C ASP A 108 13.18 4.18 -1.34
N PHE A 109 13.17 2.85 -1.36
CA PHE A 109 12.79 1.99 -0.22
C PHE A 109 14.00 1.36 0.49
N ALA A 110 15.21 1.77 0.12
CA ALA A 110 16.43 1.17 0.65
C ALA A 110 16.63 1.41 2.16
N VAL A 111 15.99 2.41 2.72
CA VAL A 111 15.93 2.65 4.16
C VAL A 111 15.30 1.47 4.92
N PHE A 112 14.32 0.79 4.31
CA PHE A 112 13.64 -0.38 4.88
C PHE A 112 14.38 -1.69 4.55
N ALA A 113 15.01 -1.75 3.37
CA ALA A 113 15.72 -2.92 2.88
C ALA A 113 16.99 -2.50 2.12
N PRO A 114 18.16 -2.45 2.77
CA PRO A 114 19.40 -1.92 2.18
C PRO A 114 19.83 -2.59 0.87
N VAL A 115 19.44 -3.85 0.65
CA VAL A 115 19.72 -4.55 -0.62
C VAL A 115 19.12 -3.84 -1.83
N LEU A 116 18.03 -3.06 -1.65
CA LEU A 116 17.36 -2.33 -2.73
C LEU A 116 18.20 -1.20 -3.33
N HIS A 117 19.23 -0.72 -2.62
CA HIS A 117 20.20 0.22 -3.19
C HIS A 117 20.93 -0.30 -4.43
N ARG A 118 21.08 -1.63 -4.51
CA ARG A 118 21.79 -2.28 -5.61
C ARG A 118 20.91 -2.48 -6.85
N LEU A 119 19.60 -2.30 -6.72
CA LEU A 119 18.66 -2.48 -7.81
C LEU A 119 18.51 -1.18 -8.58
N ASN A 120 19.32 -1.02 -9.60
CA ASN A 120 19.27 0.16 -10.51
C ASN A 120 18.27 -0.08 -11.64
N MET A 121 17.02 -0.32 -11.27
CA MET A 121 15.92 -0.51 -12.22
C MET A 121 14.75 0.40 -11.87
N ARG A 122 13.97 0.75 -12.87
CA ARG A 122 12.69 1.44 -12.72
C ARG A 122 11.62 0.65 -13.41
N PHE A 123 10.47 0.52 -12.76
CA PHE A 123 9.35 -0.20 -13.33
C PHE A 123 8.01 0.48 -13.00
N ALA A 124 7.03 0.20 -13.84
CA ALA A 124 5.63 0.45 -13.55
C ALA A 124 5.00 -0.83 -13.00
N LEU A 125 4.11 -0.68 -12.04
CA LEU A 125 3.32 -1.75 -11.45
C LEU A 125 1.85 -1.39 -11.51
N ASN A 126 1.03 -2.29 -12.04
CA ASN A 126 -0.41 -2.23 -11.94
C ASN A 126 -0.91 -3.55 -11.35
N THR A 127 -1.77 -3.47 -10.35
CA THR A 127 -2.34 -4.67 -9.75
C THR A 127 -3.76 -4.42 -9.28
N GLN A 128 -4.57 -5.49 -9.35
CA GLN A 128 -5.88 -5.58 -8.74
C GLN A 128 -5.87 -6.73 -7.76
N PHE A 129 -6.39 -6.51 -6.58
CA PHE A 129 -6.41 -7.50 -5.53
C PHE A 129 -7.74 -7.52 -4.79
N SER A 130 -8.04 -8.66 -4.21
CA SER A 130 -9.17 -8.87 -3.32
C SER A 130 -8.80 -9.90 -2.25
N GLY A 131 -9.53 -9.93 -1.15
CA GLY A 131 -9.23 -10.87 -0.10
C GLY A 131 -10.27 -10.91 1.00
N THR A 132 -9.98 -11.76 1.96
CA THR A 132 -10.74 -11.95 3.20
C THR A 132 -9.78 -11.89 4.39
N GLY A 133 -10.27 -12.08 5.61
CA GLY A 133 -9.40 -12.14 6.79
C GLY A 133 -8.36 -13.27 6.78
N SER A 134 -8.49 -14.25 5.86
CA SER A 134 -7.59 -15.40 5.76
C SER A 134 -7.02 -15.61 4.35
N SER A 135 -7.31 -14.74 3.40
CA SER A 135 -6.85 -14.90 2.03
C SER A 135 -6.54 -13.56 1.35
N LEU A 136 -5.59 -13.58 0.42
CA LEU A 136 -5.31 -12.49 -0.51
C LEU A 136 -5.21 -13.07 -1.91
N THR A 137 -5.93 -12.51 -2.85
CA THR A 137 -5.87 -12.85 -4.27
C THR A 137 -5.38 -11.64 -5.04
N ILE A 138 -4.33 -11.82 -5.81
CA ILE A 138 -3.88 -10.90 -6.84
C ILE A 138 -4.57 -11.32 -8.14
N ASN A 139 -5.65 -10.63 -8.48
CA ASN A 139 -6.47 -10.96 -9.64
C ASN A 139 -5.71 -10.70 -10.94
N LYS A 140 -4.92 -9.63 -10.95
CA LYS A 140 -4.09 -9.22 -12.07
C LYS A 140 -2.91 -8.42 -11.57
N MET A 141 -1.72 -8.73 -12.05
CA MET A 141 -0.50 -7.97 -11.82
C MET A 141 0.23 -7.78 -13.14
N GLY A 142 0.62 -6.55 -13.43
CA GLY A 142 1.49 -6.22 -14.55
C GLY A 142 2.70 -5.43 -14.05
N ILE A 143 3.89 -5.87 -14.41
CA ILE A 143 5.16 -5.17 -14.18
C ILE A 143 5.80 -4.91 -15.54
N ASN A 144 6.23 -3.68 -15.76
CA ASN A 144 6.96 -3.29 -16.96
C ASN A 144 8.13 -2.39 -16.58
N THR A 145 9.35 -2.79 -16.93
CA THR A 145 10.53 -1.96 -16.73
C THR A 145 10.58 -0.84 -17.75
N THR A 146 11.14 0.31 -17.36
CA THR A 146 11.17 1.52 -18.21
C THR A 146 12.00 1.32 -19.47
N ASP A 147 12.99 0.44 -19.44
CA ASP A 147 13.81 0.04 -20.59
C ASP A 147 13.13 -1.00 -21.49
N GLY A 148 11.93 -1.49 -21.09
CA GLY A 148 11.17 -2.49 -21.82
C GLY A 148 11.77 -3.91 -21.82
N ASN A 149 12.82 -4.14 -21.01
CA ASN A 149 13.53 -5.43 -20.97
C ASN A 149 12.76 -6.49 -20.20
N ILE A 150 11.91 -6.09 -19.25
CA ILE A 150 11.08 -7.01 -18.47
C ILE A 150 9.63 -6.60 -18.60
N LEU A 151 8.82 -7.51 -19.05
CA LEU A 151 7.37 -7.45 -19.02
C LEU A 151 6.86 -8.70 -18.32
N LEU A 152 6.20 -8.53 -17.18
CA LEU A 152 5.59 -9.62 -16.42
C LEU A 152 4.10 -9.37 -16.29
N ALA A 153 3.29 -10.36 -16.66
CA ALA A 153 1.89 -10.44 -16.28
C ALA A 153 1.66 -11.72 -15.48
N ALA A 154 1.01 -11.58 -14.33
CA ALA A 154 0.79 -12.70 -13.43
C ALA A 154 -0.49 -12.50 -12.60
N ASN A 155 -0.97 -13.58 -12.04
CA ASN A 155 -1.96 -13.61 -10.97
C ASN A 155 -1.54 -14.64 -9.90
N GLY A 156 -2.17 -14.59 -8.73
CA GLY A 156 -1.81 -15.51 -7.66
C GLY A 156 -2.44 -15.13 -6.33
N GLY A 157 -1.96 -15.75 -5.26
CA GLY A 157 -2.46 -15.41 -3.95
C GLY A 157 -1.96 -16.29 -2.83
N ILE A 158 -2.54 -16.04 -1.66
CA ILE A 158 -2.33 -16.82 -0.45
C ILE A 158 -3.69 -17.17 0.13
N LYS A 159 -3.85 -18.38 0.64
CA LYS A 159 -5.02 -18.88 1.35
C LYS A 159 -4.63 -19.42 2.71
N ASP A 160 -5.59 -19.52 3.59
CA ASP A 160 -5.49 -20.14 4.93
C ASP A 160 -4.42 -19.45 5.83
N TYR A 161 -4.19 -18.15 5.61
CA TYR A 161 -3.33 -17.33 6.46
C TYR A 161 -4.05 -16.96 7.78
N PRO A 162 -3.36 -16.94 8.93
CA PRO A 162 -1.96 -17.31 9.14
C PRO A 162 -1.73 -18.79 9.48
N SER A 163 -2.80 -19.62 9.61
CA SER A 163 -2.73 -20.94 10.24
C SER A 163 -1.97 -21.97 9.41
N ASN A 164 -2.24 -22.04 8.11
CA ASN A 164 -1.58 -23.00 7.18
C ASN A 164 -1.49 -22.40 5.77
N PRO A 165 -0.64 -21.38 5.57
CA PRO A 165 -0.65 -20.60 4.35
C PRO A 165 -0.26 -21.42 3.11
N THR A 166 -1.13 -21.40 2.13
CA THR A 166 -0.90 -22.00 0.82
C THR A 166 -0.74 -20.89 -0.22
N TRP A 167 0.36 -20.91 -0.96
CA TRP A 167 0.69 -19.94 -2.00
C TRP A 167 0.42 -20.55 -3.39
N TYR A 168 -0.07 -19.72 -4.28
CA TYR A 168 -0.17 -20.09 -5.70
C TYR A 168 0.18 -18.86 -6.56
N ALA A 169 0.78 -19.11 -7.70
CA ALA A 169 1.10 -18.10 -8.69
C ALA A 169 0.99 -18.68 -10.09
N ASN A 170 0.48 -17.87 -11.00
CA ASN A 170 0.40 -18.18 -12.42
C ASN A 170 1.03 -17.03 -13.21
N ILE A 171 2.02 -17.34 -14.02
CA ILE A 171 2.67 -16.37 -14.91
C ILE A 171 1.99 -16.49 -16.27
N GLU A 172 1.30 -15.43 -16.69
CA GLU A 172 0.59 -15.35 -17.97
C GLU A 172 1.53 -14.90 -19.09
N GLN A 173 2.48 -14.02 -18.75
CA GLN A 173 3.45 -13.48 -19.68
C GLN A 173 4.75 -13.16 -18.97
N LEU A 174 5.86 -13.50 -19.59
CA LEU A 174 7.22 -13.08 -19.19
C LEU A 174 8.03 -12.82 -20.45
N LYS A 175 8.63 -11.62 -20.52
CA LYS A 175 9.56 -11.22 -21.56
C LYS A 175 10.78 -10.58 -20.93
#